data_8444ed6607d0d62d1e0ef8e74540a552
#
_entry.id   8444ed6607d0d62d1e0ef8e74540a552
#
_cell.length_a   1.000
_cell.length_b   1.000
_cell.length_c   1.000
_cell.angle_alpha   90.00
_cell.angle_beta   90.00
_cell.angle_gamma   90.00
#
_symmetry.space_group_name_H-M   'P 1'
#
loop_
_entity.id
_entity.type
_entity.pdbx_description
1 polymer ?
#
loop_
_entity_poly.entity_id
_entity_poly.type
_entity_poly.pdbx_seq_one_letter_code
_entity_poly.pdbx_strand_id
1 'polypeptide(L)'
;TANVGNEYTSTRVMDKALMDRFIIVEMDVLTADEEHGLLNYMFPHVDSDLLKSVAEISSSTRNESKSEAGRLSGGISTRTSVEIAGLLFDGFGLDEAAEVTVYPQFSDDGGLESERTYVKQLVQKYVSDGSSEDLFNEEEISDADMS
;
A
#
# COMPACT_ATOMS: atom_id res chain seq x y z
N THR A 1 -21.20 7.80 -17.87
CA THR A 1 -20.08 7.71 -16.96
C THR A 1 -20.28 6.64 -15.92
N ALA A 2 -21.35 6.74 -15.18
CA ALA A 2 -21.65 5.76 -14.15
C ALA A 2 -21.95 4.38 -14.73
N ASN A 3 -22.27 4.32 -16.00
CA ASN A 3 -22.72 3.08 -16.63
C ASN A 3 -21.58 2.11 -16.92
N VAL A 4 -20.41 2.65 -17.19
CA VAL A 4 -19.25 1.80 -17.41
C VAL A 4 -18.78 1.32 -16.05
N GLY A 5 -18.97 0.07 -15.77
CA GLY A 5 -18.66 -0.48 -14.48
C GLY A 5 -19.70 -0.13 -13.43
N ASN A 6 -20.96 -0.13 -13.82
CA ASN A 6 -22.04 0.16 -12.89
C ASN A 6 -22.03 -0.84 -11.73
N GLU A 7 -21.79 -2.10 -12.00
CA GLU A 7 -21.63 -3.11 -10.96
C GLU A 7 -20.42 -2.81 -10.09
N TYR A 8 -19.33 -2.40 -10.70
CA TYR A 8 -18.11 -2.03 -10.01
C TYR A 8 -18.36 -0.83 -9.09
N THR A 9 -19.08 0.16 -9.61
CA THR A 9 -19.42 1.35 -8.83
C THR A 9 -20.29 1.01 -7.64
N SER A 10 -21.27 0.12 -7.82
CA SER A 10 -22.15 -0.32 -6.73
C SER A 10 -21.35 -1.05 -5.66
N THR A 11 -20.45 -1.94 -6.06
CA THR A 11 -19.59 -2.67 -5.15
C THR A 11 -18.69 -1.71 -4.38
N ARG A 12 -18.12 -0.73 -5.05
CA ARG A 12 -17.29 0.28 -4.42
C ARG A 12 -18.06 1.13 -3.42
N VAL A 13 -19.30 1.46 -3.72
CA VAL A 13 -20.14 2.23 -2.81
C VAL A 13 -20.40 1.43 -1.54
N MET A 14 -20.70 0.15 -1.67
CA MET A 14 -20.92 -0.71 -0.52
C MET A 14 -19.64 -0.87 0.30
N ASP A 15 -18.52 -1.12 -0.38
CA ASP A 15 -17.22 -1.23 0.27
C ASP A 15 -16.83 0.07 0.95
N LYS A 16 -17.12 1.20 0.31
CA LYS A 16 -16.84 2.50 0.87
C LYS A 16 -17.68 2.74 2.12
N ALA A 17 -18.95 2.36 2.11
CA ALA A 17 -19.81 2.52 3.27
C ALA A 17 -19.29 1.69 4.45
N LEU A 18 -18.91 0.44 4.19
CA LEU A 18 -18.30 -0.40 5.21
C LEU A 18 -17.00 0.21 5.72
N MET A 19 -16.17 0.66 4.79
CA MET A 19 -14.91 1.27 5.10
C MET A 19 -15.08 2.56 5.93
N ASP A 20 -16.03 3.40 5.55
CA ASP A 20 -16.28 4.64 6.26
C ASP A 20 -16.73 4.37 7.70
N ARG A 21 -17.57 3.36 7.91
CA ARG A 21 -17.99 2.97 9.25
C ARG A 21 -16.80 2.45 10.05
N PHE A 22 -15.96 1.65 9.43
CA PHE A 22 -14.79 1.08 10.06
C PHE A 22 -13.81 2.18 10.44
N ILE A 23 -13.54 3.09 9.51
CA ILE A 23 -12.60 4.19 9.71
C ILE A 23 -13.05 5.11 10.83
N ILE A 24 -14.34 5.42 10.91
CA ILE A 24 -14.88 6.29 11.96
C ILE A 24 -14.59 5.70 13.34
N VAL A 25 -14.68 4.37 13.48
CA VAL A 25 -14.51 3.71 14.77
C VAL A 25 -13.05 3.36 15.05
N GLU A 26 -12.30 2.89 14.03
CA GLU A 26 -11.02 2.20 14.25
C GLU A 26 -9.85 2.78 13.45
N MET A 27 -10.04 3.86 12.74
CA MET A 27 -9.06 4.36 11.76
C MET A 27 -7.64 4.50 12.31
N ASP A 28 -7.49 4.96 13.55
CA ASP A 28 -6.18 5.25 14.12
C ASP A 28 -5.57 4.10 14.91
N VAL A 29 -6.25 2.97 14.99
CA VAL A 29 -5.80 1.87 15.83
C VAL A 29 -5.57 0.56 15.07
N LEU A 30 -5.70 0.58 13.74
CA LEU A 30 -5.45 -0.62 12.95
C LEU A 30 -3.97 -0.95 12.93
N THR A 31 -3.65 -2.20 13.29
CA THR A 31 -2.30 -2.73 13.12
C THR A 31 -2.10 -3.11 11.65
N ALA A 32 -0.83 -3.38 11.29
CA ALA A 32 -0.54 -3.86 9.94
C ALA A 32 -1.30 -5.14 9.60
N ASP A 33 -1.39 -6.06 10.55
CA ASP A 33 -2.11 -7.32 10.34
C ASP A 33 -3.61 -7.10 10.14
N GLU A 34 -4.19 -6.21 10.93
CA GLU A 34 -5.61 -5.89 10.81
C GLU A 34 -5.91 -5.21 9.48
N GLU A 35 -5.06 -4.28 9.08
CA GLU A 35 -5.22 -3.60 7.80
C GLU A 35 -5.02 -4.56 6.64
N HIS A 36 -4.04 -5.46 6.73
CA HIS A 36 -3.83 -6.50 5.74
C HIS A 36 -5.08 -7.38 5.60
N GLY A 37 -5.68 -7.76 6.73
CA GLY A 37 -6.92 -8.54 6.72
C GLY A 37 -8.06 -7.79 6.03
N LEU A 38 -8.18 -6.50 6.31
CA LEU A 38 -9.19 -5.66 5.67
C LEU A 38 -8.98 -5.59 4.15
N LEU A 39 -7.74 -5.37 3.73
CA LEU A 39 -7.42 -5.28 2.30
C LEU A 39 -7.66 -6.61 1.59
N ASN A 40 -7.33 -7.73 2.23
CA ASN A 40 -7.62 -9.06 1.67
C ASN A 40 -9.11 -9.29 1.51
N TYR A 41 -9.89 -8.81 2.47
CA TYR A 41 -11.34 -8.93 2.42
C TYR A 41 -11.92 -8.12 1.25
N MET A 42 -11.45 -6.89 1.07
CA MET A 42 -11.95 -6.01 0.03
C MET A 42 -11.44 -6.37 -1.36
N PHE A 43 -10.22 -6.88 -1.44
CA PHE A 43 -9.55 -7.16 -2.72
C PHE A 43 -9.02 -8.60 -2.74
N PRO A 44 -9.92 -9.59 -2.72
CA PRO A 44 -9.48 -10.99 -2.63
C PRO A 44 -8.72 -11.48 -3.87
N HIS A 45 -8.81 -10.76 -4.97
CA HIS A 45 -8.11 -11.13 -6.21
C HIS A 45 -6.74 -10.49 -6.36
N VAL A 46 -6.39 -9.57 -5.47
CA VAL A 46 -5.06 -8.97 -5.46
C VAL A 46 -4.14 -9.87 -4.64
N ASP A 47 -2.88 -9.97 -5.08
CA ASP A 47 -1.87 -10.76 -4.38
C ASP A 47 -1.81 -10.34 -2.90
N SER A 48 -1.97 -11.31 -2.01
CA SER A 48 -1.96 -11.07 -0.58
C SER A 48 -0.64 -10.48 -0.11
N ASP A 49 0.48 -10.87 -0.72
CA ASP A 49 1.79 -10.34 -0.36
C ASP A 49 1.91 -8.86 -0.72
N LEU A 50 1.34 -8.45 -1.84
CA LEU A 50 1.28 -7.04 -2.20
C LEU A 50 0.43 -6.25 -1.20
N LEU A 51 -0.71 -6.80 -0.82
CA LEU A 51 -1.58 -6.15 0.16
C LEU A 51 -0.89 -6.06 1.52
N LYS A 52 -0.12 -7.08 1.87
CA LYS A 52 0.67 -7.06 3.09
C LYS A 52 1.70 -5.94 3.05
N SER A 53 2.39 -5.78 1.92
CA SER A 53 3.35 -4.68 1.74
C SER A 53 2.68 -3.32 1.92
N VAL A 54 1.49 -3.15 1.34
CA VAL A 54 0.73 -1.90 1.49
C VAL A 54 0.44 -1.63 2.98
N ALA A 55 -0.03 -2.64 3.69
CA ALA A 55 -0.37 -2.50 5.12
C ALA A 55 0.88 -2.17 5.95
N GLU A 56 2.00 -2.81 5.65
CA GLU A 56 3.25 -2.57 6.36
C GLU A 56 3.81 -1.17 6.09
N ILE A 57 3.76 -0.72 4.84
CA ILE A 57 4.18 0.63 4.48
C ILE A 57 3.33 1.65 5.24
N SER A 58 2.03 1.48 5.24
CA SER A 58 1.12 2.39 5.92
C SER A 58 1.37 2.41 7.43
N SER A 59 1.53 1.24 8.02
CA SER A 59 1.81 1.11 9.44
C SER A 59 3.15 1.77 9.80
N SER A 60 4.17 1.56 8.97
CA SER A 60 5.49 2.15 9.18
C SER A 60 5.43 3.67 9.17
N THR A 61 4.69 4.26 8.21
CA THR A 61 4.56 5.72 8.16
C THR A 61 3.82 6.26 9.36
N ARG A 62 2.80 5.55 9.82
CA ARG A 62 2.04 5.98 11.01
C ARG A 62 2.90 5.91 12.27
N ASN A 63 3.68 4.85 12.42
CA ASN A 63 4.58 4.72 13.55
C ASN A 63 5.65 5.80 13.53
N GLU A 64 6.20 6.08 12.36
CA GLU A 64 7.21 7.12 12.21
C GLU A 64 6.64 8.49 12.57
N SER A 65 5.41 8.78 12.16
CA SER A 65 4.79 10.07 12.45
C SER A 65 4.50 10.26 13.94
N LYS A 66 4.35 9.18 14.69
CA LYS A 66 4.09 9.23 16.13
C LYS A 66 5.36 9.25 16.96
N SER A 67 6.49 8.98 16.36
CA SER A 67 7.78 8.98 17.05
C SER A 67 8.22 10.41 17.35
N GLU A 68 8.82 10.63 18.52
CA GLU A 68 9.33 11.94 18.89
C GLU A 68 10.42 12.44 17.95
N ALA A 69 11.24 11.54 17.44
CA ALA A 69 12.27 11.86 16.48
C ALA A 69 11.82 11.55 15.06
N GLY A 70 10.52 11.42 14.84
CA GLY A 70 9.97 11.00 13.56
C GLY A 70 10.20 12.01 12.45
N ARG A 71 10.44 11.48 11.26
CA ARG A 71 10.71 12.28 10.08
C ARG A 71 9.44 12.66 9.32
N LEU A 72 8.31 12.11 9.72
CA LEU A 72 7.03 12.35 9.04
C LEU A 72 6.08 13.12 9.95
N SER A 73 5.39 14.09 9.38
CA SER A 73 4.37 14.86 10.09
C SER A 73 3.03 14.12 10.14
N GLY A 74 2.84 13.13 9.29
CA GLY A 74 1.63 12.32 9.28
C GLY A 74 1.89 10.98 8.63
N GLY A 75 1.00 10.03 8.86
CA GLY A 75 1.09 8.70 8.28
C GLY A 75 0.08 8.48 7.17
N ILE A 76 0.26 7.40 6.44
CA ILE A 76 -0.68 6.97 5.40
C ILE A 76 -1.94 6.44 6.08
N SER A 77 -3.10 6.98 5.69
CA SER A 77 -4.37 6.53 6.25
C SER A 77 -4.79 5.19 5.66
N THR A 78 -5.69 4.51 6.37
CA THR A 78 -6.29 3.27 5.86
C THR A 78 -7.03 3.53 4.55
N ARG A 79 -7.64 4.71 4.40
CA ARG A 79 -8.29 5.09 3.16
C ARG A 79 -7.30 5.10 1.99
N THR A 80 -6.13 5.66 2.20
CA THR A 80 -5.09 5.67 1.17
C THR A 80 -4.62 4.25 0.84
N SER A 81 -4.48 3.40 1.85
CA SER A 81 -4.15 1.99 1.62
C SER A 81 -5.17 1.31 0.71
N VAL A 82 -6.45 1.60 0.92
CA VAL A 82 -7.53 1.07 0.07
C VAL A 82 -7.40 1.60 -1.36
N GLU A 83 -7.06 2.88 -1.51
CA GLU A 83 -6.84 3.45 -2.83
C GLU A 83 -5.68 2.77 -3.56
N ILE A 84 -4.59 2.51 -2.85
CA ILE A 84 -3.45 1.78 -3.42
C ILE A 84 -3.89 0.39 -3.85
N ALA A 85 -4.61 -0.32 -2.98
CA ALA A 85 -5.08 -1.67 -3.30
C ALA A 85 -6.01 -1.67 -4.52
N GLY A 86 -6.84 -0.65 -4.66
CA GLY A 86 -7.69 -0.51 -5.83
C GLY A 86 -6.91 -0.35 -7.11
N LEU A 87 -5.81 0.41 -7.06
CA LEU A 87 -4.94 0.57 -8.22
C LEU A 87 -4.18 -0.72 -8.54
N LEU A 88 -3.74 -1.45 -7.51
CA LEU A 88 -3.14 -2.77 -7.72
C LEU A 88 -4.14 -3.72 -8.39
N PHE A 89 -5.39 -3.66 -7.97
CA PHE A 89 -6.45 -4.44 -8.61
C PHE A 89 -6.60 -4.09 -10.08
N ASP A 90 -6.44 -2.81 -10.43
CA ASP A 90 -6.52 -2.32 -11.81
C ASP A 90 -5.27 -2.64 -12.64
N GLY A 91 -4.25 -3.22 -12.03
CA GLY A 91 -3.05 -3.67 -12.75
C GLY A 91 -1.84 -2.77 -12.60
N PHE A 92 -1.93 -1.71 -11.80
CA PHE A 92 -0.79 -0.84 -11.56
C PHE A 92 0.20 -1.51 -10.61
N GLY A 93 1.49 -1.16 -10.76
CA GLY A 93 2.50 -1.60 -9.82
C GLY A 93 2.41 -0.84 -8.50
N LEU A 94 3.06 -1.37 -7.48
CA LEU A 94 3.05 -0.74 -6.16
C LEU A 94 3.65 0.66 -6.19
N ASP A 95 4.77 0.84 -6.86
CA ASP A 95 5.42 2.14 -6.97
C ASP A 95 4.58 3.14 -7.77
N GLU A 96 3.93 2.66 -8.83
CA GLU A 96 3.02 3.50 -9.62
C GLU A 96 1.83 3.96 -8.80
N ALA A 97 1.23 3.04 -8.04
CA ALA A 97 0.11 3.36 -7.18
C ALA A 97 0.52 4.36 -6.10
N ALA A 98 1.70 4.18 -5.52
CA ALA A 98 2.20 5.09 -4.50
C ALA A 98 2.48 6.49 -5.07
N GLU A 99 2.96 6.56 -6.31
CA GLU A 99 3.23 7.84 -6.96
C GLU A 99 1.97 8.69 -7.09
N VAL A 100 0.86 8.05 -7.35
CA VAL A 100 -0.42 8.74 -7.54
C VAL A 100 -1.09 9.07 -6.21
N THR A 101 -1.02 8.17 -5.24
CA THR A 101 -1.82 8.28 -4.01
C THR A 101 -1.03 8.75 -2.79
N VAL A 102 0.23 8.38 -2.69
CA VAL A 102 1.03 8.55 -1.48
C VAL A 102 1.95 9.75 -1.55
N TYR A 103 2.81 9.78 -2.57
CA TYR A 103 3.86 10.81 -2.63
C TYR A 103 3.33 12.24 -2.61
N PRO A 104 2.19 12.56 -3.28
CA PRO A 104 1.66 13.92 -3.20
C PRO A 104 1.23 14.36 -1.82
N GLN A 105 1.00 13.42 -0.90
CA GLN A 105 0.58 13.74 0.47
C GLN A 105 1.75 14.21 1.34
N PHE A 106 2.98 13.98 0.89
CA PHE A 106 4.18 14.32 1.66
C PHE A 106 4.95 15.44 0.98
N SER A 107 5.52 16.32 1.81
CA SER A 107 6.26 17.46 1.32
C SER A 107 7.59 17.03 0.70
N ASP A 108 7.97 17.66 -0.41
CA ASP A 108 9.29 17.47 -1.00
C ASP A 108 10.28 18.55 -0.57
N ASP A 109 9.90 19.39 0.35
CA ASP A 109 10.81 20.40 0.92
C ASP A 109 11.96 19.72 1.65
N GLY A 110 13.17 20.15 1.36
CA GLY A 110 14.36 19.56 1.95
C GLY A 110 15.09 18.59 1.03
N GLY A 111 14.61 18.40 -0.18
CA GLY A 111 15.26 17.57 -1.18
C GLY A 111 15.42 16.12 -0.73
N LEU A 112 16.65 15.67 -0.57
CA LEU A 112 16.95 14.29 -0.20
C LEU A 112 16.53 13.94 1.22
N GLU A 113 16.33 14.94 2.06
CA GLU A 113 15.88 14.74 3.44
C GLU A 113 14.38 15.03 3.64
N SER A 114 13.66 15.23 2.53
CA SER A 114 12.23 15.51 2.61
C SER A 114 11.44 14.28 3.06
N GLU A 115 10.24 14.55 3.56
CA GLU A 115 9.31 13.48 3.93
C GLU A 115 9.00 12.59 2.73
N ARG A 116 8.80 13.21 1.58
CA ARG A 116 8.51 12.47 0.33
C ARG A 116 9.64 11.51 -0.01
N THR A 117 10.89 11.95 0.10
CA THR A 117 12.04 11.10 -0.17
C THR A 117 12.08 9.91 0.79
N TYR A 118 11.80 10.15 2.07
CA TYR A 118 11.75 9.08 3.06
C TYR A 118 10.71 8.02 2.67
N VAL A 119 9.51 8.47 2.31
CA VAL A 119 8.43 7.56 1.92
C VAL A 119 8.76 6.82 0.62
N LYS A 120 9.37 7.50 -0.34
CA LYS A 120 9.81 6.84 -1.57
C LYS A 120 10.81 5.73 -1.30
N GLN A 121 11.76 5.97 -0.42
CA GLN A 121 12.75 4.96 -0.05
C GLN A 121 12.08 3.78 0.64
N LEU A 122 11.11 4.06 1.50
CA LEU A 122 10.35 3.00 2.19
C LEU A 122 9.60 2.13 1.18
N VAL A 123 8.89 2.75 0.23
CA VAL A 123 8.14 2.01 -0.79
C VAL A 123 9.11 1.20 -1.67
N GLN A 124 10.22 1.80 -2.08
CA GLN A 124 11.19 1.12 -2.93
C GLN A 124 11.79 -0.10 -2.26
N LYS A 125 11.95 -0.07 -0.96
CA LYS A 125 12.42 -1.22 -0.21
C LYS A 125 11.52 -2.43 -0.44
N TYR A 126 10.21 -2.23 -0.35
CA TYR A 126 9.26 -3.32 -0.57
C TYR A 126 9.20 -3.77 -2.02
N VAL A 127 9.34 -2.84 -2.96
CA VAL A 127 9.39 -3.18 -4.39
C VAL A 127 10.65 -3.99 -4.69
N SER A 128 11.79 -3.58 -4.15
CA SER A 128 13.08 -4.25 -4.39
C SER A 128 13.10 -5.64 -3.78
N ASP A 129 12.57 -5.79 -2.59
CA ASP A 129 12.53 -7.10 -1.92
C ASP A 129 11.75 -8.11 -2.75
N GLY A 130 10.60 -7.70 -3.27
CA GLY A 130 9.80 -8.56 -4.14
C GLY A 130 10.54 -8.96 -5.41
N SER A 131 11.20 -8.01 -6.04
CA SER A 131 11.99 -8.28 -7.25
C SER A 131 13.15 -9.22 -6.96
N SER A 132 13.79 -9.05 -5.83
CA SER A 132 14.92 -9.88 -5.44
C SER A 132 14.51 -11.33 -5.21
N GLU A 133 13.37 -11.53 -4.57
CA GLU A 133 12.85 -12.88 -4.35
C GLU A 133 12.55 -13.58 -5.66
N ASP A 134 11.94 -12.87 -6.59
CA ASP A 134 11.64 -13.43 -7.90
C ASP A 134 12.90 -13.81 -8.66
N LEU A 135 13.90 -12.96 -8.60
CA LEU A 135 15.19 -13.24 -9.25
C LEU A 135 15.89 -14.45 -8.63
N PHE A 136 15.85 -14.56 -7.31
CA PHE A 136 16.42 -15.71 -6.61
C PHE A 136 15.72 -17.00 -6.99
N ASN A 137 14.42 -16.97 -7.07
CA ASN A 137 13.66 -18.15 -7.47
C ASN A 137 14.00 -18.59 -8.88
N GLU A 138 14.15 -17.66 -9.81
CA GLU A 138 14.54 -17.96 -11.17
C GLU A 138 15.94 -18.54 -11.24
N GLU A 139 16.87 -18.01 -10.47
CA GLU A 139 18.24 -18.51 -10.43
C GLU A 139 18.30 -19.92 -9.85
N GLU A 140 17.54 -20.19 -8.80
CA GLU A 140 17.46 -21.53 -8.23
C GLU A 140 16.94 -22.55 -9.25
N ILE A 141 15.91 -22.19 -9.98
CA ILE A 141 15.36 -23.05 -11.03
C ILE A 141 16.39 -23.30 -12.14
N SER A 142 17.10 -22.26 -12.54
CA SER A 142 18.17 -22.39 -13.56
C SER A 142 19.27 -23.30 -13.08
N ASP A 143 19.70 -23.15 -11.85
CA ASP A 143 20.77 -23.99 -11.28
C ASP A 143 20.31 -25.45 -11.17
N ALA A 144 19.06 -25.67 -10.81
CA ALA A 144 18.49 -27.00 -10.75
C ALA A 144 18.44 -27.65 -12.13
N ASP A 145 18.09 -26.89 -13.15
CA ASP A 145 18.07 -27.38 -14.53
C ASP A 145 19.46 -27.72 -15.06
N MET A 146 20.48 -27.01 -14.61
CA MET A 146 21.86 -27.22 -15.04
C MET A 146 22.53 -28.38 -14.32
N SER A 147 22.00 -28.77 -13.20
CA SER A 147 22.55 -29.88 -12.42
C SER A 147 21.78 -31.17 -12.66
#